data_58f6fcc7e9bee5d326a0e21ec342f3f7
#
_entry.id   58f6fcc7e9bee5d326a0e21ec342f3f7
#
_cell.length_a   1.000
_cell.length_b   1.000
_cell.length_c   1.000
_cell.angle_alpha   90.00
_cell.angle_beta   90.00
_cell.angle_gamma   90.00
#
_symmetry.space_group_name_H-M   'P 1'
#
loop_
_entity.id
_entity.type
_entity.pdbx_description
1 polymer ?
#
loop_
_entity_poly.entity_id
_entity_poly.type
_entity_poly.pdbx_seq_one_letter_code
_entity_poly.pdbx_strand_id
1 'polypeptide(L)'
;LYDAVLNNDSSIVDDKGIGDPTEYALLEMFRRIEADTSSILKEANMHEDILRQNMQRLEEVPFDSDRKLMSTKYMLHGVPTILTKGAVDILLDRCDYVRCSDGIRPMTEDEKDKIRMQNQLFSENGLRVLSFAYKESDENLDIHAEYGYTFLGLISMVDPPREESAAAVAASKRAGIRPVMITGDHKVTAVAIARRIGIFEEGDLALTGTELDAMSDSELDEQITQISVYARVS
;
A
#
# COMPACT_ATOMS: atom_id res chain seq x y z
N LEU A 1 6.60 5.40 12.01
CA LEU A 1 6.01 6.71 11.66
C LEU A 1 7.00 7.61 10.93
N TYR A 2 8.23 7.80 11.43
CA TYR A 2 9.26 8.60 10.74
C TYR A 2 9.43 8.22 9.27
N ASP A 3 9.55 6.92 8.97
CA ASP A 3 9.73 6.42 7.62
C ASP A 3 8.53 6.77 6.71
N ALA A 4 7.30 6.66 7.22
CA ALA A 4 6.10 7.00 6.47
C ALA A 4 6.02 8.49 6.06
N VAL A 5 6.59 9.39 6.88
CA VAL A 5 6.56 10.83 6.65
C VAL A 5 7.80 11.34 5.93
N LEU A 6 8.99 10.89 6.35
CA LEU A 6 10.26 11.41 5.84
C LEU A 6 10.66 10.76 4.52
N ASN A 7 10.41 9.46 4.36
CA ASN A 7 10.63 8.74 3.11
C ASN A 7 9.39 8.86 2.21
N ASN A 8 9.06 10.09 1.82
CA ASN A 8 7.79 10.42 1.17
C ASN A 8 7.92 11.77 0.44
N ASP A 9 7.50 11.81 -0.83
CA ASP A 9 7.59 13.01 -1.68
C ASP A 9 6.24 13.72 -1.87
N SER A 10 5.14 13.10 -1.37
CA SER A 10 3.82 13.72 -1.39
C SER A 10 3.66 14.78 -0.31
N SER A 11 2.68 15.64 -0.45
CA SER A 11 2.30 16.66 0.53
C SER A 11 0.79 16.79 0.63
N ILE A 12 0.32 17.40 1.73
CA ILE A 12 -1.09 17.75 1.91
C ILE A 12 -1.17 19.28 2.05
N VAL A 13 -1.86 19.93 1.10
CA VAL A 13 -2.08 21.37 1.06
C VAL A 13 -3.58 21.62 1.00
N ASP A 14 -4.13 22.42 1.91
CA ASP A 14 -5.57 22.72 2.00
C ASP A 14 -6.44 21.45 1.99
N ASP A 15 -6.06 20.46 2.79
CA ASP A 15 -6.69 19.13 2.90
C ASP A 15 -6.73 18.33 1.57
N LYS A 16 -5.89 18.69 0.60
CA LYS A 16 -5.75 17.97 -0.65
C LYS A 16 -4.37 17.36 -0.76
N GLY A 17 -4.34 16.06 -1.10
CA GLY A 17 -3.10 15.34 -1.40
C GLY A 17 -2.49 15.80 -2.72
N ILE A 18 -1.20 16.06 -2.72
CA ILE A 18 -0.39 16.37 -3.90
C ILE A 18 0.72 15.33 -3.97
N GLY A 19 0.84 14.63 -5.10
CA GLY A 19 1.82 13.57 -5.33
C GLY A 19 1.18 12.20 -5.53
N ASP A 20 1.94 11.14 -5.26
CA ASP A 20 1.47 9.76 -5.40
C ASP A 20 0.40 9.42 -4.35
N PRO A 21 -0.76 8.87 -4.75
CA PRO A 21 -1.83 8.52 -3.81
C PRO A 21 -1.41 7.55 -2.70
N THR A 22 -0.47 6.65 -2.97
CA THR A 22 0.06 5.71 -1.97
C THR A 22 0.85 6.44 -0.89
N GLU A 23 1.66 7.40 -1.29
CA GLU A 23 2.46 8.22 -0.38
C GLU A 23 1.61 9.19 0.41
N TYR A 24 0.66 9.85 -0.25
CA TYR A 24 -0.29 10.73 0.39
C TYR A 24 -1.11 10.00 1.46
N ALA A 25 -1.54 8.76 1.22
CA ALA A 25 -2.26 7.95 2.21
C ALA A 25 -1.45 7.71 3.50
N LEU A 26 -0.11 7.64 3.41
CA LEU A 26 0.76 7.54 4.59
C LEU A 26 0.75 8.82 5.43
N LEU A 27 0.69 9.99 4.79
CA LEU A 27 0.59 11.27 5.48
C LEU A 27 -0.78 11.44 6.15
N GLU A 28 -1.86 11.04 5.47
CA GLU A 28 -3.20 11.02 6.08
C GLU A 28 -3.28 10.09 7.30
N MET A 29 -2.70 8.90 7.18
CA MET A 29 -2.60 7.98 8.31
C MET A 29 -1.87 8.64 9.49
N PHE A 30 -0.75 9.30 9.23
CA PHE A 30 0.02 10.00 10.26
C PHE A 30 -0.82 11.08 10.95
N ARG A 31 -1.52 11.93 10.21
CA ARG A 31 -2.41 12.98 10.73
C ARG A 31 -3.56 12.40 11.58
N ARG A 32 -4.12 11.27 11.18
CA ARG A 32 -5.18 10.59 11.96
C ARG A 32 -4.64 10.04 13.27
N ILE A 33 -3.47 9.39 13.26
CA ILE A 33 -2.82 8.89 14.49
C ILE A 33 -2.50 10.05 15.43
N GLU A 34 -2.04 11.19 14.92
CA GLU A 34 -1.77 12.39 15.69
C GLU A 34 -3.04 12.95 16.36
N ALA A 35 -4.17 12.96 15.63
CA ALA A 35 -5.43 13.43 16.17
C ALA A 35 -5.98 12.54 17.29
N ASP A 36 -5.82 11.21 17.16
CA ASP A 36 -6.35 10.23 18.11
C ASP A 36 -5.44 10.02 19.34
N THR A 37 -4.12 10.15 19.17
CA THR A 37 -3.15 9.91 20.24
C THR A 37 -2.79 11.19 20.97
N SER A 38 -3.69 11.69 21.78
CA SER A 38 -3.63 13.02 22.39
C SER A 38 -2.50 13.27 23.40
N SER A 39 -1.66 12.29 23.74
CA SER A 39 -0.58 12.48 24.73
C SER A 39 0.83 12.29 24.19
N ILE A 40 1.14 11.19 23.53
CA ILE A 40 2.53 10.83 23.19
C ILE A 40 3.08 11.64 21.99
N LEU A 41 2.29 11.84 20.94
CA LEU A 41 2.74 12.55 19.74
C LEU A 41 2.65 14.08 19.91
N LYS A 42 1.66 14.59 20.67
CA LYS A 42 1.54 16.02 20.97
C LYS A 42 2.65 16.55 21.86
N GLU A 43 3.10 15.77 22.85
CA GLU A 43 4.25 16.14 23.69
C GLU A 43 5.57 16.19 22.90
N ALA A 44 5.65 15.44 21.78
CA ALA A 44 6.83 15.42 20.93
C ALA A 44 6.82 16.47 19.80
N ASN A 45 5.77 17.29 19.67
CA ASN A 45 5.60 18.23 18.53
C ASN A 45 5.81 17.56 17.18
N MET A 46 5.24 16.37 16.99
CA MET A 46 5.50 15.53 15.82
C MET A 46 4.52 15.78 14.66
N HIS A 47 4.20 17.04 14.36
CA HIS A 47 3.51 17.39 13.10
C HIS A 47 4.39 17.03 11.90
N GLU A 48 3.81 16.50 10.84
CA GLU A 48 4.55 16.10 9.64
C GLU A 48 5.39 17.24 9.06
N ASP A 49 4.83 18.45 9.04
CA ASP A 49 5.52 19.65 8.54
C ASP A 49 6.71 20.01 9.43
N ILE A 50 6.55 19.90 10.75
CA ILE A 50 7.62 20.15 11.72
C ILE A 50 8.71 19.08 11.59
N LEU A 51 8.35 17.81 11.41
CA LEU A 51 9.32 16.75 11.17
C LEU A 51 10.15 17.03 9.92
N ARG A 52 9.52 17.39 8.82
CA ARG A 52 10.20 17.68 7.56
C ARG A 52 11.03 18.97 7.61
N GLN A 53 10.57 19.99 8.31
CA GLN A 53 11.34 21.24 8.50
C GLN A 53 12.57 21.05 9.40
N ASN A 54 12.46 20.23 10.43
CA ASN A 54 13.54 20.00 11.40
C ASN A 54 14.52 18.92 10.98
N MET A 55 14.17 18.08 10.00
CA MET A 55 14.99 16.96 9.53
C MET A 55 15.33 17.15 8.06
N GLN A 56 16.57 17.58 7.80
CA GLN A 56 17.05 17.73 6.45
C GLN A 56 17.33 16.37 5.83
N ARG A 57 16.73 16.10 4.65
CA ARG A 57 17.08 14.95 3.82
C ARG A 57 18.51 15.11 3.34
N LEU A 58 19.35 14.14 3.63
CA LEU A 58 20.78 14.15 3.26
C LEU A 58 20.97 13.56 1.87
N GLU A 59 20.35 12.41 1.63
CA GLU A 59 20.45 11.67 0.36
C GLU A 59 19.10 11.02 0.04
N GLU A 60 18.91 10.69 -1.23
CA GLU A 60 17.71 10.03 -1.73
C GLU A 60 18.03 9.11 -2.90
N VAL A 61 17.39 7.95 -2.92
CA VAL A 61 17.17 7.12 -4.09
C VAL A 61 15.67 7.02 -4.30
N PRO A 62 15.11 7.72 -5.31
CA PRO A 62 13.68 7.73 -5.57
C PRO A 62 13.11 6.34 -5.80
N PHE A 63 11.77 6.24 -5.74
CA PHE A 63 11.09 5.01 -6.11
C PHE A 63 11.41 4.65 -7.57
N ASP A 64 11.77 3.39 -7.76
CA ASP A 64 11.99 2.80 -9.07
C ASP A 64 11.15 1.53 -9.22
N SER A 65 10.46 1.38 -10.35
CA SER A 65 9.52 0.27 -10.58
C SER A 65 10.19 -1.09 -10.71
N ASP A 66 11.46 -1.15 -11.12
CA ASP A 66 12.21 -2.41 -11.23
C ASP A 66 12.79 -2.79 -9.86
N ARG A 67 13.31 -1.81 -9.13
CA ARG A 67 13.80 -1.96 -7.75
C ARG A 67 12.68 -2.14 -6.73
N LYS A 68 11.51 -1.53 -7.00
CA LYS A 68 10.30 -1.51 -6.14
C LYS A 68 10.50 -0.96 -4.74
N LEU A 69 11.52 -0.15 -4.53
CA LEU A 69 11.88 0.49 -3.27
C LEU A 69 12.11 1.98 -3.47
N MET A 70 11.95 2.72 -2.39
CA MET A 70 12.42 4.10 -2.21
C MET A 70 13.24 4.17 -0.93
N SER A 71 14.38 4.87 -0.98
CA SER A 71 15.29 5.01 0.16
C SER A 71 15.68 6.46 0.35
N THR A 72 15.64 6.95 1.59
CA THR A 72 16.06 8.30 1.96
C THR A 72 16.98 8.24 3.17
N LYS A 73 17.92 9.17 3.27
CA LYS A 73 18.85 9.25 4.39
C LYS A 73 18.65 10.54 5.17
N TYR A 74 18.61 10.41 6.46
CA TYR A 74 18.42 11.51 7.42
C TYR A 74 19.38 11.39 8.59
N MET A 75 19.60 12.51 9.29
CA MET A 75 20.21 12.51 10.60
C MET A 75 19.11 12.36 11.66
N LEU A 76 18.87 11.15 12.16
CA LEU A 76 17.86 10.88 13.19
C LEU A 76 18.52 10.76 14.58
N HIS A 77 18.15 11.66 15.48
CA HIS A 77 18.73 11.70 16.85
C HIS A 77 20.27 11.71 16.88
N GLY A 78 20.90 12.35 15.88
CA GLY A 78 22.35 12.43 15.76
C GLY A 78 23.00 11.19 15.12
N VAL A 79 22.21 10.25 14.60
CA VAL A 79 22.69 9.06 13.91
C VAL A 79 22.26 9.08 12.44
N PRO A 80 23.18 8.94 11.47
CA PRO A 80 22.84 8.82 10.06
C PRO A 80 22.01 7.56 9.83
N THR A 81 20.79 7.73 9.37
CA THR A 81 19.81 6.65 9.25
C THR A 81 19.21 6.63 7.85
N ILE A 82 19.25 5.48 7.22
CA ILE A 82 18.59 5.20 5.95
C ILE A 82 17.22 4.62 6.26
N LEU A 83 16.18 5.26 5.73
CA LEU A 83 14.80 4.81 5.75
C LEU A 83 14.46 4.23 4.39
N THR A 84 13.86 3.03 4.35
CA THR A 84 13.50 2.36 3.09
C THR A 84 12.09 1.81 3.17
N LYS A 85 11.30 2.10 2.14
CA LYS A 85 9.95 1.55 1.98
C LYS A 85 9.79 0.91 0.60
N GLY A 86 8.85 -0.02 0.49
CA GLY A 86 8.47 -0.61 -0.81
C GLY A 86 7.82 -1.97 -0.73
N ALA A 87 8.02 -2.77 -1.79
CA ALA A 87 7.42 -4.09 -1.94
C ALA A 87 7.93 -5.05 -0.84
N VAL A 88 6.98 -5.77 -0.25
CA VAL A 88 7.25 -6.63 0.92
C VAL A 88 8.25 -7.72 0.61
N ASP A 89 8.09 -8.41 -0.51
CA ASP A 89 8.96 -9.48 -0.98
C ASP A 89 10.40 -9.02 -1.17
N ILE A 90 10.58 -7.83 -1.73
CA ILE A 90 11.91 -7.28 -2.01
C ILE A 90 12.61 -6.78 -0.74
N LEU A 91 11.90 -5.98 0.07
CA LEU A 91 12.52 -5.36 1.25
C LEU A 91 12.77 -6.39 2.36
N LEU A 92 11.87 -7.37 2.52
CA LEU A 92 11.98 -8.40 3.55
C LEU A 92 13.23 -9.27 3.35
N ASP A 93 13.60 -9.57 2.10
CA ASP A 93 14.81 -10.35 1.78
C ASP A 93 16.12 -9.57 2.05
N ARG A 94 16.02 -8.24 2.20
CA ARG A 94 17.14 -7.36 2.53
C ARG A 94 17.26 -7.07 4.03
N CYS A 95 16.32 -7.61 4.84
CA CYS A 95 16.30 -7.42 6.29
C CYS A 95 16.98 -8.60 7.01
N ASP A 96 17.95 -8.27 7.85
CA ASP A 96 18.63 -9.20 8.74
C ASP A 96 18.10 -9.13 10.17
N TYR A 97 17.43 -8.04 10.52
CA TYR A 97 16.92 -7.74 11.86
C TYR A 97 15.43 -7.35 11.83
N VAL A 98 14.79 -7.50 12.97
CA VAL A 98 13.42 -7.02 13.21
C VAL A 98 13.36 -6.17 14.48
N ARG A 99 12.59 -5.09 14.43
CA ARG A 99 12.26 -4.26 15.59
C ARG A 99 11.04 -4.80 16.29
N CYS A 100 11.21 -5.21 17.55
CA CYS A 100 10.14 -5.66 18.43
C CYS A 100 9.95 -4.68 19.58
N SER A 101 8.93 -4.89 20.42
CA SER A 101 8.67 -4.07 21.61
C SER A 101 9.80 -4.10 22.64
N ASP A 102 10.54 -5.20 22.68
CA ASP A 102 11.67 -5.45 23.59
C ASP A 102 13.04 -5.10 22.99
N GLY A 103 13.10 -4.63 21.74
CA GLY A 103 14.32 -4.20 21.09
C GLY A 103 14.49 -4.69 19.66
N ILE A 104 15.73 -4.64 19.17
CA ILE A 104 16.12 -5.14 17.86
C ILE A 104 16.77 -6.51 18.05
N ARG A 105 16.39 -7.47 17.23
CA ARG A 105 16.98 -8.81 17.23
C ARG A 105 17.12 -9.36 15.80
N PRO A 106 17.97 -10.37 15.58
CA PRO A 106 18.03 -11.06 14.29
C PRO A 106 16.65 -11.57 13.87
N MET A 107 16.35 -11.42 12.58
CA MET A 107 15.13 -11.91 11.97
C MET A 107 15.30 -13.38 11.55
N THR A 108 14.36 -14.22 11.89
CA THR A 108 14.35 -15.63 11.51
C THR A 108 13.55 -15.86 10.22
N GLU A 109 13.82 -16.96 9.51
CA GLU A 109 13.07 -17.32 8.31
C GLU A 109 11.58 -17.60 8.63
N ASP A 110 11.28 -18.21 9.78
CA ASP A 110 9.89 -18.41 10.24
C ASP A 110 9.12 -17.09 10.41
N GLU A 111 9.80 -16.02 10.82
CA GLU A 111 9.20 -14.68 10.90
C GLU A 111 9.01 -14.05 9.53
N LYS A 112 9.96 -14.21 8.63
CA LYS A 112 9.82 -13.77 7.24
C LYS A 112 8.63 -14.45 6.58
N ASP A 113 8.45 -15.75 6.79
CA ASP A 113 7.34 -16.51 6.25
C ASP A 113 6.00 -16.06 6.82
N LYS A 114 5.92 -15.76 8.12
CA LYS A 114 4.71 -15.17 8.73
C LYS A 114 4.36 -13.81 8.13
N ILE A 115 5.37 -12.98 7.86
CA ILE A 115 5.17 -11.67 7.22
C ILE A 115 4.71 -11.84 5.78
N ARG A 116 5.29 -12.78 5.01
CA ARG A 116 4.84 -13.11 3.65
C ARG A 116 3.39 -13.59 3.63
N MET A 117 3.02 -14.48 4.56
CA MET A 117 1.62 -14.92 4.70
C MET A 117 0.68 -13.76 5.04
N GLN A 118 1.07 -12.86 5.93
CA GLN A 118 0.25 -11.70 6.27
C GLN A 118 0.10 -10.75 5.07
N ASN A 119 1.17 -10.52 4.32
CA ASN A 119 1.14 -9.74 3.08
C ASN A 119 0.20 -10.38 2.05
N GLN A 120 0.27 -11.70 1.88
CA GLN A 120 -0.63 -12.43 0.99
C GLN A 120 -2.09 -12.26 1.41
N LEU A 121 -2.39 -12.43 2.70
CA LEU A 121 -3.75 -12.25 3.24
C LEU A 121 -4.29 -10.83 3.00
N PHE A 122 -3.46 -9.79 3.20
CA PHE A 122 -3.85 -8.42 2.89
C PHE A 122 -4.09 -8.23 1.39
N SER A 123 -3.22 -8.76 0.55
CA SER A 123 -3.34 -8.66 -0.92
C SER A 123 -4.56 -9.40 -1.45
N GLU A 124 -4.89 -10.56 -0.90
CA GLU A 124 -6.10 -11.33 -1.23
C GLU A 124 -7.38 -10.57 -0.86
N ASN A 125 -7.32 -9.74 0.19
CA ASN A 125 -8.39 -8.83 0.57
C ASN A 125 -8.32 -7.47 -0.17
N GLY A 126 -7.41 -7.33 -1.13
CA GLY A 126 -7.27 -6.20 -2.00
C GLY A 126 -6.65 -4.97 -1.40
N LEU A 127 -5.91 -5.17 -0.39
CA LEU A 127 -5.16 -4.09 0.20
C LEU A 127 -3.82 -3.94 -0.53
N ARG A 128 -3.44 -2.72 -0.84
CA ARG A 128 -2.06 -2.39 -1.20
C ARG A 128 -1.22 -2.42 0.05
N VAL A 129 -0.09 -3.12 0.03
CA VAL A 129 0.78 -3.27 1.20
C VAL A 129 2.15 -2.69 0.90
N LEU A 130 2.65 -1.86 1.82
CA LEU A 130 4.02 -1.39 1.84
C LEU A 130 4.73 -1.94 3.08
N SER A 131 5.98 -2.32 2.90
CA SER A 131 6.91 -2.65 3.98
C SER A 131 7.82 -1.47 4.28
N PHE A 132 8.29 -1.42 5.52
CA PHE A 132 9.15 -0.36 6.05
C PHE A 132 10.31 -0.97 6.81
N ALA A 133 11.51 -0.42 6.57
CA ALA A 133 12.73 -0.84 7.23
C ALA A 133 13.72 0.32 7.36
N TYR A 134 14.67 0.22 8.26
CA TYR A 134 15.73 1.20 8.40
C TYR A 134 17.08 0.55 8.66
N LYS A 135 18.13 1.33 8.44
CA LYS A 135 19.51 0.95 8.74
C LYS A 135 20.28 2.18 9.19
N GLU A 136 21.02 2.08 10.28
CA GLU A 136 21.97 3.10 10.69
C GLU A 136 23.25 2.91 9.86
N SER A 137 23.71 3.96 9.16
CA SER A 137 24.89 3.87 8.29
C SER A 137 25.46 5.25 7.99
N ASP A 138 26.77 5.39 8.17
CA ASP A 138 27.54 6.56 7.73
C ASP A 138 27.83 6.54 6.21
N GLU A 139 27.69 5.39 5.56
CA GLU A 139 27.94 5.22 4.12
C GLU A 139 26.86 5.92 3.29
N ASN A 140 27.24 6.39 2.11
CA ASN A 140 26.30 6.95 1.16
C ASN A 140 25.25 5.93 0.70
N LEU A 141 24.09 6.41 0.24
CA LEU A 141 23.09 5.55 -0.35
C LEU A 141 23.63 4.89 -1.62
N ASP A 142 23.61 3.57 -1.64
CA ASP A 142 24.01 2.76 -2.79
C ASP A 142 22.95 1.68 -3.04
N ILE A 143 22.34 1.71 -4.23
CA ILE A 143 21.34 0.72 -4.66
C ILE A 143 21.89 -0.72 -4.70
N HIS A 144 23.20 -0.91 -4.78
CA HIS A 144 23.84 -2.22 -4.75
C HIS A 144 24.18 -2.70 -3.34
N ALA A 145 24.09 -1.82 -2.33
CA ALA A 145 24.39 -2.09 -0.92
C ALA A 145 23.16 -2.02 0.00
N GLU A 146 21.97 -2.22 -0.55
CA GLU A 146 20.70 -2.18 0.18
C GLU A 146 20.42 -3.50 0.93
N TYR A 147 21.23 -3.82 1.93
CA TYR A 147 21.11 -5.00 2.80
C TYR A 147 21.38 -4.62 4.26
N GLY A 148 21.11 -5.54 5.17
CA GLY A 148 21.37 -5.34 6.61
C GLY A 148 20.32 -4.44 7.29
N TYR A 149 19.10 -4.37 6.73
CA TYR A 149 18.04 -3.57 7.28
C TYR A 149 17.40 -4.18 8.53
N THR A 150 16.86 -3.32 9.37
CA THR A 150 15.96 -3.67 10.47
C THR A 150 14.53 -3.46 10.02
N PHE A 151 13.76 -4.53 9.89
CA PHE A 151 12.35 -4.49 9.51
C PHE A 151 11.51 -3.82 10.60
N LEU A 152 10.62 -2.92 10.19
CA LEU A 152 9.74 -2.15 11.09
C LEU A 152 8.30 -2.67 11.08
N GLY A 153 7.80 -3.10 9.92
CA GLY A 153 6.42 -3.56 9.80
C GLY A 153 5.83 -3.32 8.41
N LEU A 154 4.52 -3.59 8.34
CA LEU A 154 3.70 -3.41 7.15
C LEU A 154 2.66 -2.31 7.39
N ILE A 155 2.37 -1.54 6.36
CA ILE A 155 1.20 -0.66 6.30
C ILE A 155 0.36 -1.13 5.12
N SER A 156 -0.91 -1.45 5.38
CA SER A 156 -1.88 -1.79 4.34
C SER A 156 -2.84 -0.63 4.12
N MET A 157 -3.21 -0.39 2.87
CA MET A 157 -4.11 0.68 2.48
C MET A 157 -5.13 0.20 1.46
N VAL A 158 -6.32 0.80 1.53
CA VAL A 158 -7.40 0.58 0.56
C VAL A 158 -7.30 1.66 -0.51
N ASP A 159 -7.43 1.28 -1.78
CA ASP A 159 -7.66 2.23 -2.86
C ASP A 159 -9.19 2.38 -3.01
N PRO A 160 -9.83 3.42 -2.43
CA PRO A 160 -11.27 3.54 -2.45
C PRO A 160 -11.75 3.91 -3.85
N PRO A 161 -12.93 3.41 -4.28
CA PRO A 161 -13.53 3.87 -5.51
C PRO A 161 -13.83 5.38 -5.41
N ARG A 162 -13.77 6.08 -6.53
CA ARG A 162 -14.11 7.51 -6.59
C ARG A 162 -15.54 7.74 -6.09
N GLU A 163 -15.77 8.83 -5.40
CA GLU A 163 -17.09 9.15 -4.80
C GLU A 163 -18.23 9.16 -5.82
N GLU A 164 -17.95 9.66 -7.03
CA GLU A 164 -18.92 9.74 -8.12
C GLU A 164 -19.25 8.40 -8.78
N SER A 165 -18.44 7.34 -8.55
CA SER A 165 -18.60 6.05 -9.21
C SER A 165 -19.95 5.40 -8.91
N ALA A 166 -20.39 5.42 -7.66
CA ALA A 166 -21.68 4.83 -7.28
C ALA A 166 -22.87 5.56 -7.94
N ALA A 167 -22.81 6.89 -8.02
CA ALA A 167 -23.84 7.70 -8.67
C ALA A 167 -23.88 7.42 -10.18
N ALA A 168 -22.73 7.29 -10.84
CA ALA A 168 -22.62 6.98 -12.26
C ALA A 168 -23.16 5.58 -12.58
N VAL A 169 -22.83 4.57 -11.76
CA VAL A 169 -23.37 3.21 -11.88
C VAL A 169 -24.90 3.22 -11.75
N ALA A 170 -25.43 3.90 -10.75
CA ALA A 170 -26.88 4.02 -10.56
C ALA A 170 -27.57 4.72 -11.75
N ALA A 171 -26.95 5.76 -12.33
CA ALA A 171 -27.46 6.43 -13.51
C ALA A 171 -27.47 5.52 -14.74
N SER A 172 -26.40 4.75 -14.95
CA SER A 172 -26.28 3.76 -16.04
C SER A 172 -27.40 2.70 -15.95
N LYS A 173 -27.61 2.14 -14.76
CA LYS A 173 -28.66 1.15 -14.52
C LYS A 173 -30.06 1.73 -14.81
N ARG A 174 -30.34 2.96 -14.39
CA ARG A 174 -31.62 3.64 -14.72
C ARG A 174 -31.81 3.84 -16.22
N ALA A 175 -30.73 4.03 -16.97
CA ALA A 175 -30.77 4.15 -18.41
C ALA A 175 -30.84 2.79 -19.14
N GLY A 176 -30.97 1.67 -18.42
CA GLY A 176 -30.98 0.33 -19.00
C GLY A 176 -29.62 -0.20 -19.43
N ILE A 177 -28.53 0.48 -19.02
CA ILE A 177 -27.16 0.04 -19.28
C ILE A 177 -26.69 -0.81 -18.11
N ARG A 178 -26.16 -2.00 -18.39
CA ARG A 178 -25.58 -2.88 -17.41
C ARG A 178 -24.07 -2.60 -17.27
N PRO A 179 -23.62 -1.97 -16.19
CA PRO A 179 -22.19 -1.77 -15.96
C PRO A 179 -21.53 -3.08 -15.54
N VAL A 180 -20.30 -3.30 -16.03
CA VAL A 180 -19.45 -4.45 -15.72
C VAL A 180 -18.09 -3.93 -15.27
N MET A 181 -17.52 -4.55 -14.23
CA MET A 181 -16.17 -4.22 -13.77
C MET A 181 -15.13 -5.13 -14.41
N ILE A 182 -14.12 -4.54 -15.02
CA ILE A 182 -12.94 -5.24 -15.55
C ILE A 182 -11.71 -4.65 -14.87
N THR A 183 -10.90 -5.47 -14.20
CA THR A 183 -9.79 -4.99 -13.37
C THR A 183 -8.63 -6.00 -13.31
N GLY A 184 -7.42 -5.48 -13.10
CA GLY A 184 -6.24 -6.27 -12.75
C GLY A 184 -6.20 -6.73 -11.28
N ASP A 185 -7.12 -6.26 -10.44
CA ASP A 185 -7.18 -6.59 -9.02
C ASP A 185 -7.56 -8.06 -8.78
N HIS A 186 -7.32 -8.52 -7.55
CA HIS A 186 -7.82 -9.81 -7.09
C HIS A 186 -9.35 -9.88 -7.09
N LYS A 187 -9.90 -11.07 -7.40
CA LYS A 187 -11.35 -11.32 -7.47
C LYS A 187 -12.11 -10.86 -6.21
N VAL A 188 -11.55 -11.15 -5.01
CA VAL A 188 -12.16 -10.76 -3.74
C VAL A 188 -12.29 -9.25 -3.60
N THR A 189 -11.24 -8.50 -3.97
CA THR A 189 -11.23 -7.04 -3.98
C THR A 189 -12.23 -6.48 -4.98
N ALA A 190 -12.14 -6.95 -6.21
CA ALA A 190 -12.99 -6.50 -7.30
C ALA A 190 -14.47 -6.66 -6.92
N VAL A 191 -14.85 -7.81 -6.35
CA VAL A 191 -16.22 -8.05 -5.86
C VAL A 191 -16.60 -7.10 -4.71
N ALA A 192 -15.70 -6.87 -3.75
CA ALA A 192 -15.97 -5.96 -2.63
C ALA A 192 -16.20 -4.51 -3.12
N ILE A 193 -15.35 -4.03 -4.03
CA ILE A 193 -15.50 -2.70 -4.66
C ILE A 193 -16.77 -2.65 -5.50
N ALA A 194 -17.02 -3.66 -6.35
CA ALA A 194 -18.18 -3.71 -7.22
C ALA A 194 -19.49 -3.72 -6.43
N ARG A 195 -19.56 -4.40 -5.29
CA ARG A 195 -20.70 -4.33 -4.36
C ARG A 195 -20.88 -2.93 -3.80
N ARG A 196 -19.80 -2.31 -3.35
CA ARG A 196 -19.83 -0.97 -2.73
C ARG A 196 -20.35 0.10 -3.70
N ILE A 197 -20.02 0.02 -4.98
CA ILE A 197 -20.47 0.97 -6.00
C ILE A 197 -21.75 0.53 -6.72
N GLY A 198 -22.31 -0.62 -6.37
CA GLY A 198 -23.58 -1.11 -6.90
C GLY A 198 -23.50 -1.81 -8.26
N ILE A 199 -22.32 -2.26 -8.71
CA ILE A 199 -22.18 -3.09 -9.91
C ILE A 199 -22.57 -4.55 -9.61
N PHE A 200 -22.07 -5.11 -8.50
CA PHE A 200 -22.26 -6.52 -8.13
C PHE A 200 -23.42 -6.66 -7.15
N GLU A 201 -24.38 -7.51 -7.46
CA GLU A 201 -25.56 -7.79 -6.65
C GLU A 201 -25.63 -9.28 -6.26
N GLU A 202 -26.60 -9.65 -5.44
CA GLU A 202 -26.79 -11.04 -5.07
C GLU A 202 -27.24 -11.86 -6.30
N GLY A 203 -26.54 -12.97 -6.54
CA GLY A 203 -26.74 -13.80 -7.74
C GLY A 203 -25.79 -13.49 -8.90
N ASP A 204 -25.05 -12.37 -8.86
CA ASP A 204 -24.05 -12.07 -9.86
C ASP A 204 -22.83 -12.96 -9.75
N LEU A 205 -22.16 -13.18 -10.89
CA LEU A 205 -20.93 -13.94 -11.01
C LEU A 205 -19.71 -13.00 -11.15
N ALA A 206 -18.60 -13.46 -10.61
CA ALA A 206 -17.29 -12.87 -10.84
C ALA A 206 -16.33 -13.94 -11.37
N LEU A 207 -15.55 -13.62 -12.39
CA LEU A 207 -14.55 -14.51 -12.98
C LEU A 207 -13.18 -13.88 -12.93
N THR A 208 -12.16 -14.72 -12.81
CA THR A 208 -10.76 -14.34 -13.09
C THR A 208 -10.46 -14.56 -14.58
N GLY A 209 -9.40 -13.94 -15.11
CA GLY A 209 -8.94 -14.21 -16.48
C GLY A 209 -8.71 -15.70 -16.74
N THR A 210 -8.09 -16.42 -15.78
CA THR A 210 -7.86 -17.87 -15.90
C THR A 210 -9.17 -18.68 -15.93
N GLU A 211 -10.17 -18.31 -15.12
CA GLU A 211 -11.49 -18.96 -15.15
C GLU A 211 -12.20 -18.68 -16.48
N LEU A 212 -12.08 -17.43 -17.00
CA LEU A 212 -12.64 -17.06 -18.30
C LEU A 212 -11.99 -17.83 -19.45
N ASP A 213 -10.65 -17.95 -19.45
CA ASP A 213 -9.91 -18.68 -20.48
C ASP A 213 -10.22 -20.20 -20.50
N ALA A 214 -10.68 -20.74 -19.37
CA ALA A 214 -11.06 -22.14 -19.25
C ALA A 214 -12.52 -22.43 -19.69
N MET A 215 -13.35 -21.40 -19.88
CA MET A 215 -14.73 -21.53 -20.32
C MET A 215 -14.82 -21.76 -21.81
N SER A 216 -15.78 -22.57 -22.26
CA SER A 216 -16.19 -22.64 -23.65
C SER A 216 -17.07 -21.45 -24.03
N ASP A 217 -17.13 -21.12 -25.31
CA ASP A 217 -18.01 -20.06 -25.83
C ASP A 217 -19.48 -20.27 -25.44
N SER A 218 -19.95 -21.54 -25.44
CA SER A 218 -21.32 -21.88 -25.04
C SER A 218 -21.60 -21.60 -23.57
N GLU A 219 -20.66 -21.92 -22.67
CA GLU A 219 -20.77 -21.65 -21.24
C GLU A 219 -20.73 -20.13 -20.97
N LEU A 220 -19.88 -19.42 -21.69
CA LEU A 220 -19.81 -17.96 -21.60
C LEU A 220 -21.12 -17.31 -22.06
N ASP A 221 -21.69 -17.73 -23.19
CA ASP A 221 -22.96 -17.21 -23.72
C ASP A 221 -24.12 -17.42 -22.74
N GLU A 222 -24.15 -18.54 -22.00
CA GLU A 222 -25.17 -18.84 -21.01
C GLU A 222 -25.04 -17.96 -19.75
N GLN A 223 -23.80 -17.60 -19.37
CA GLN A 223 -23.51 -16.92 -18.10
C GLN A 223 -23.20 -15.40 -18.24
N ILE A 224 -22.93 -14.92 -19.44
CA ILE A 224 -22.45 -13.54 -19.68
C ILE A 224 -23.38 -12.47 -19.08
N THR A 225 -24.69 -12.74 -19.03
CA THR A 225 -25.65 -11.83 -18.43
C THR A 225 -25.62 -11.81 -16.90
N GLN A 226 -24.95 -12.77 -16.26
CA GLN A 226 -24.79 -12.86 -14.82
C GLN A 226 -23.41 -12.41 -14.35
N ILE A 227 -22.40 -12.41 -15.25
CA ILE A 227 -21.05 -12.03 -14.90
C ILE A 227 -20.96 -10.50 -14.82
N SER A 228 -20.77 -9.96 -13.63
CA SER A 228 -20.63 -8.52 -13.35
C SER A 228 -19.21 -8.08 -13.08
N VAL A 229 -18.29 -9.01 -12.82
CA VAL A 229 -16.89 -8.71 -12.51
C VAL A 229 -15.95 -9.66 -13.24
N TYR A 230 -14.97 -9.08 -13.94
CA TYR A 230 -13.82 -9.76 -14.51
C TYR A 230 -12.54 -9.26 -13.80
N ALA A 231 -11.90 -10.13 -13.03
CA ALA A 231 -10.75 -9.85 -12.22
C ALA A 231 -9.47 -10.50 -12.78
N ARG A 232 -8.30 -9.93 -12.50
CA ARG A 232 -7.02 -10.45 -13.03
C ARG A 232 -7.02 -10.59 -14.54
N VAL A 233 -7.65 -9.65 -15.22
CA VAL A 233 -7.64 -9.54 -16.69
C VAL A 233 -6.62 -8.48 -17.09
N SER A 234 -5.76 -8.81 -18.04
CA SER A 234 -4.73 -7.90 -18.61
C SER A 234 -5.05 -7.57 -20.05
#